data_4342a9491c3d69f5e0b54cd64b0d19f9
#
_entry.id   4342a9491c3d69f5e0b54cd64b0d19f9
#
_cell.length_a   1.000
_cell.length_b   1.000
_cell.length_c   1.000
_cell.angle_alpha   90.00
_cell.angle_beta   90.00
_cell.angle_gamma   90.00
#
_symmetry.space_group_name_H-M   'P 1'
#
loop_
_entity.id
_entity.type
_entity.pdbx_description
1 polymer ?
#
loop_
_entity_poly.entity_id
_entity_poly.type
_entity_poly.pdbx_seq_one_letter_code
_entity_poly.pdbx_strand_id
1 'polypeptide(L)' 'SDREAEVIRIPTSAILQEEENMYVLVELGNNDYRKQKIETGHTEDGKTVVLSGLNVGDEIVVTGAFYLLDAR' A
#
# COMPACT_ATOMS: atom_id res chain seq x y z
N SER A 1 5.31 23.17 -5.34
CA SER A 1 5.25 23.09 -4.72
C SER A 1 6.15 22.79 -4.22
N ASP A 2 6.45 23.00 -4.11
CA ASP A 2 7.17 22.73 -3.72
C ASP A 2 7.03 21.96 -2.66
N ARG A 3 6.09 21.68 -2.33
CA ARG A 3 5.97 20.78 -1.50
C ARG A 3 6.35 19.57 -2.06
N GLU A 4 7.16 18.82 -1.48
CA GLU A 4 7.48 17.62 -1.92
C GLU A 4 6.34 16.78 -1.80
N ALA A 5 6.03 16.03 -2.73
CA ALA A 5 4.95 15.12 -2.68
C ALA A 5 5.25 14.06 -1.68
N GLU A 6 4.28 13.69 -0.89
CA GLU A 6 4.43 12.58 0.00
C GLU A 6 4.41 11.31 -0.81
N VAL A 7 5.33 10.43 -0.55
CA VAL A 7 5.47 9.19 -1.30
C VAL A 7 5.18 8.03 -0.36
N ILE A 8 4.22 7.21 -0.72
CA ILE A 8 3.89 6.02 0.04
C ILE A 8 4.63 4.86 -0.56
N ARG A 9 5.37 4.12 0.28
CA ARG A 9 6.05 2.91 -0.13
C ARG A 9 5.57 1.79 0.76
N ILE A 10 5.32 0.65 0.18
CA ILE A 10 4.83 -0.49 0.93
C ILE A 10 5.74 -1.67 0.65
N PRO A 11 5.79 -2.63 1.58
CA PRO A 11 6.52 -3.86 1.29
C PRO A 11 5.93 -4.51 0.06
N THR A 12 6.77 -4.91 -0.87
CA THR A 12 6.29 -5.52 -2.10
C THR A 12 5.49 -6.78 -1.82
N SER A 13 5.80 -7.47 -0.73
CA SER A 13 5.09 -8.69 -0.37
C SER A 13 3.64 -8.44 0.03
N ALA A 14 3.24 -7.19 0.24
CA ALA A 14 1.84 -6.90 0.56
C ALA A 14 0.96 -6.85 -0.67
N ILE A 15 1.54 -6.84 -1.85
CA ILE A 15 0.79 -6.64 -3.08
C ILE A 15 0.23 -7.95 -3.58
N LEU A 16 -1.07 -7.95 -3.87
CA LEU A 16 -1.76 -9.09 -4.45
C LEU A 16 -2.02 -8.76 -5.90
N GLN A 17 -1.57 -9.61 -6.80
CA GLN A 17 -1.77 -9.36 -8.21
C GLN A 17 -2.84 -10.30 -8.72
N GLU A 18 -3.87 -9.74 -9.37
CA GLU A 18 -4.94 -10.52 -9.96
C GLU A 18 -5.13 -10.01 -11.36
N GLU A 19 -4.86 -10.84 -12.31
CA GLU A 19 -4.91 -10.48 -13.73
C GLU A 19 -3.99 -9.31 -13.96
N GLU A 20 -4.49 -8.17 -14.40
CA GLU A 20 -3.65 -7.03 -14.68
C GLU A 20 -3.68 -6.00 -13.58
N ASN A 21 -4.37 -6.26 -12.50
CA ASN A 21 -4.54 -5.28 -11.44
C ASN A 21 -3.80 -5.68 -10.19
N MET A 22 -3.43 -4.69 -9.40
CA MET A 22 -2.77 -4.92 -8.13
C MET A 22 -3.61 -4.38 -7.01
N TYR A 23 -3.58 -5.09 -5.89
CA TYR A 23 -4.43 -4.79 -4.74
C TYR A 23 -3.64 -4.96 -3.48
N VAL A 24 -4.11 -4.33 -2.42
CA VAL A 24 -3.65 -4.63 -1.06
C VAL A 24 -4.88 -4.82 -0.20
N LEU A 25 -4.72 -5.43 0.94
CA LEU A 25 -5.81 -5.56 1.90
C LEU A 25 -5.66 -4.47 2.95
N VAL A 26 -6.67 -3.62 3.06
CA VAL A 26 -6.68 -2.52 4.01
C VAL A 26 -7.50 -2.95 5.21
N GLU A 27 -6.96 -2.77 6.40
CA GLU A 27 -7.64 -3.11 7.64
C GLU A 27 -8.63 -2.01 7.99
N LEU A 28 -9.89 -2.35 8.18
CA LEU A 28 -10.94 -1.39 8.49
C LEU A 28 -11.39 -1.44 9.94
N GLY A 29 -10.87 -2.37 10.72
CA GLY A 29 -11.28 -2.55 12.11
C GLY A 29 -12.26 -3.70 12.22
N ASN A 30 -12.40 -4.25 13.42
CA ASN A 30 -13.37 -5.31 13.72
C ASN A 30 -13.23 -6.50 12.78
N ASN A 31 -12.01 -6.81 12.41
CA ASN A 31 -11.72 -7.94 11.52
C ASN A 31 -12.30 -7.76 10.13
N ASP A 32 -12.58 -6.53 9.74
CA ASP A 32 -13.03 -6.22 8.39
C ASP A 32 -11.86 -5.75 7.56
N TYR A 33 -11.86 -6.12 6.30
CA TYR A 33 -10.79 -5.78 5.37
C TYR A 33 -11.38 -5.35 4.06
N ARG A 34 -10.68 -4.49 3.34
CA ARG A 34 -11.09 -4.09 2.01
C ARG A 34 -9.97 -4.41 1.05
N LYS A 35 -10.29 -5.09 -0.04
CA LYS A 35 -9.33 -5.32 -1.11
C LYS A 35 -9.29 -4.04 -1.93
N GLN A 36 -8.21 -3.32 -1.84
CA GLN A 36 -8.11 -1.99 -2.43
C GLN A 36 -7.19 -2.04 -3.64
N LYS A 37 -7.72 -1.60 -4.79
CA LYS A 37 -6.92 -1.55 -5.99
C LYS A 37 -5.94 -0.40 -5.89
N ILE A 38 -4.71 -0.62 -6.34
CA ILE A 38 -3.69 0.39 -6.26
C ILE A 38 -2.99 0.52 -7.60
N GLU A 39 -2.35 1.67 -7.81
CA GLU A 39 -1.45 1.87 -8.92
C GLU A 39 -0.06 1.96 -8.34
N THR A 40 0.90 1.28 -8.93
CA THR A 40 2.23 1.20 -8.35
C THR A 40 3.26 1.85 -9.25
N GLY A 41 4.33 2.30 -8.65
CA GLY A 41 5.49 2.78 -9.35
C GLY A 41 6.61 1.76 -9.21
N HIS A 42 7.84 2.26 -9.08
CA HIS A 42 8.96 1.34 -9.11
C HIS A 42 9.17 0.66 -7.77
N THR A 43 9.89 -0.43 -7.80
CA THR A 43 10.23 -1.21 -6.64
C THR A 43 11.72 -1.10 -6.40
N GLU A 44 12.10 -0.94 -5.14
CA GLU A 44 13.49 -0.86 -4.77
C GLU A 44 13.63 -1.35 -3.33
N ASP A 45 14.58 -2.20 -3.08
CA ASP A 45 14.89 -2.68 -1.73
C ASP A 45 13.67 -3.29 -1.04
N GLY A 46 12.89 -4.06 -1.78
CA GLY A 46 11.73 -4.76 -1.22
C GLY A 46 10.54 -3.88 -0.96
N LYS A 47 10.58 -2.63 -1.39
CA LYS A 47 9.45 -1.72 -1.24
C LYS A 47 9.00 -1.26 -2.59
N THR A 48 7.71 -1.02 -2.73
CA THR A 48 7.12 -0.56 -3.98
C THR A 48 6.41 0.76 -3.72
N VAL A 49 6.62 1.71 -4.60
CA VAL A 49 5.96 3.01 -4.52
C VAL A 49 4.50 2.83 -4.91
N VAL A 50 3.59 3.44 -4.16
CA VAL A 50 2.17 3.44 -4.48
C VAL A 50 1.81 4.81 -4.99
N LEU A 51 1.35 4.87 -6.23
CA LEU A 51 1.01 6.13 -6.86
C LEU A 51 -0.41 6.58 -6.53
N SER A 52 -1.30 5.63 -6.34
CA SER A 52 -2.68 5.97 -5.97
C SER A 52 -3.35 4.77 -5.34
N GLY A 53 -4.41 5.03 -4.61
CA GLY A 53 -5.24 4.00 -4.00
C GLY A 53 -5.08 3.88 -2.51
N LEU A 54 -4.06 4.48 -1.92
CA LEU A 54 -3.85 4.40 -0.47
C LEU A 54 -3.58 5.78 0.08
N ASN A 55 -3.81 5.93 1.37
CA ASN A 55 -3.57 7.18 2.07
C ASN A 55 -2.65 6.94 3.25
N VAL A 56 -1.89 7.96 3.60
CA VAL A 56 -1.10 7.91 4.83
C VAL A 56 -2.06 7.68 5.99
N GLY A 57 -1.73 6.79 6.88
CA GLY A 57 -2.58 6.41 7.99
C GLY A 57 -3.33 5.12 7.78
N ASP A 58 -3.42 4.64 6.53
CA ASP A 58 -4.04 3.33 6.29
C ASP A 58 -3.16 2.24 6.87
N GLU A 59 -3.80 1.17 7.32
CA GLU A 59 -3.08 -0.04 7.72
C GLU A 59 -3.34 -1.11 6.70
N ILE A 60 -2.31 -1.77 6.25
CA ILE A 60 -2.45 -2.84 5.28
C ILE A 60 -1.88 -4.13 5.86
N VAL A 61 -2.33 -5.24 5.31
CA VAL A 61 -1.87 -6.55 5.75
C VAL A 61 -0.60 -6.91 5.00
N VAL A 62 0.42 -7.34 5.75
CA VAL A 62 1.67 -7.79 5.17
C VAL A 62 2.03 -9.09 5.88
N THR A 63 1.84 -10.21 5.22
CA THR A 63 2.28 -11.51 5.74
C THR A 63 1.80 -11.73 7.17
N GLY A 64 0.49 -11.56 7.37
CA GLY A 64 -0.11 -11.86 8.67
C GLY A 64 0.07 -10.78 9.72
N ALA A 65 0.60 -9.63 9.35
CA ALA A 65 0.76 -8.53 10.28
C ALA A 65 0.23 -7.27 9.63
N PHE A 66 0.15 -6.20 10.39
CA PHE A 66 -0.32 -4.93 9.85
C PHE A 66 0.86 -4.00 9.65
N TYR A 67 0.74 -3.15 8.68
CA TYR A 67 1.77 -2.18 8.34
C TYR A 67 1.07 -0.84 8.22
N LEU A 68 1.46 0.11 9.05
CA LEU A 68 0.85 1.44 9.04
C LEU A 68 1.57 2.29 8.01
N LEU A 69 0.82 2.89 7.10
CA LEU A 69 1.38 3.66 6.03
C LEU A 69 1.80 5.03 6.50
N ASP A 70 2.98 5.46 6.06
CA ASP A 70 3.62 6.63 6.50
C ASP A 70 4.32 7.17 5.29
N ALA A 71 4.47 8.43 5.13
CA ALA A 71 5.14 9.04 4.00
C ALA A 71 6.57 9.36 4.38
N ARG A 72 7.49 9.10 3.50
CA ARG A 72 8.90 9.39 3.76
C ARG A 72 9.52 10.22 2.67
#